data_f54f5f33bc56160af92fc93f47dee5fa
#
_entry.id   f54f5f33bc56160af92fc93f47dee5fa
#
_cell.length_a   1.000
_cell.length_b   1.000
_cell.length_c   1.000
_cell.angle_alpha   90.00
_cell.angle_beta   90.00
_cell.angle_gamma   90.00
#
_symmetry.space_group_name_H-M   'P 1'
#
loop_
_entity.id
_entity.type
_entity.pdbx_description
1 polymer ?
#
loop_
_entity_poly.entity_id
_entity_poly.type
_entity_poly.pdbx_seq_one_letter_code
_entity_poly.pdbx_strand_id
1 'polypeptide(L)'
;MLPIPEISIISIEIQSDKMTCDRKQKSGYGKNRDRFIRNKWSGLRMRQEWMDIFSQEGYRFCKVKPEETGVFYKYYEEGFHLVMLIDAGAGCLPTPEQLQVMQERVQELFYHPVGRLQDFPEGFPVYHVELLTILLTDQSENARGLCAEGKNIWLYIPQRKQLIIYENQPGDFWGLKKKIEDMDVRQSTQTSAPVKGKHSVGKLPFVTGVIALVNILVYIILSFGGATENALYMASHGAMYPEFITVNHQWWRLLTAMFLHFGAAHLMNNMVIFCCVGSRLEKYIGHWKSAVVYFVSGIGGGLLSYAMMLMSGDYAVSGGASGAIFGVIGGLLWVVIYHRGRLEGMTTKGILLMIALSLYFGFTSTGVDNWCHVGGMLCGFFTVLILYHGKRQKY
;
A
#
# COMPACT_ATOMS: atom_id res chain seq x y z
N MET A 1 22.53 26.98 -1.73
CA MET A 1 22.11 26.82 -0.32
C MET A 1 21.42 28.11 0.09
N LEU A 2 20.10 28.15 0.03
CA LEU A 2 19.30 29.24 0.59
C LEU A 2 19.08 28.94 2.07
N PRO A 3 19.14 29.92 2.97
CA PRO A 3 18.99 29.68 4.40
C PRO A 3 17.57 29.21 4.70
N ILE A 4 17.46 28.19 5.55
CA ILE A 4 16.21 27.70 6.13
C ILE A 4 15.57 28.89 6.88
N PRO A 5 14.31 29.28 6.58
CA PRO A 5 13.69 30.38 7.31
C PRO A 5 13.50 29.94 8.78
N GLU A 6 13.92 30.83 9.69
CA GLU A 6 13.73 30.68 11.13
C GLU A 6 12.27 30.34 11.47
N ILE A 7 12.10 29.29 12.26
CA ILE A 7 10.79 28.82 12.72
C ILE A 7 10.25 29.88 13.70
N SER A 8 9.31 30.70 13.24
CA SER A 8 8.62 31.66 14.09
C SER A 8 7.75 30.94 15.10
N ILE A 9 8.23 30.81 16.33
CA ILE A 9 7.49 30.17 17.44
C ILE A 9 6.55 31.22 18.02
N ILE A 10 5.27 31.18 17.65
CA ILE A 10 4.22 31.98 18.27
C ILE A 10 3.67 31.18 19.46
N SER A 11 3.82 31.72 20.67
CA SER A 11 3.21 31.11 21.87
C SER A 11 1.85 31.77 22.11
N ILE A 12 0.77 31.08 21.76
CA ILE A 12 -0.59 31.55 22.01
C ILE A 12 -1.15 30.79 23.21
N GLU A 13 -1.62 31.54 24.20
CA GLU A 13 -2.19 30.99 25.43
C GLU A 13 -3.68 30.75 25.22
N ILE A 14 -4.07 29.49 24.94
CA ILE A 14 -5.47 29.09 25.02
C ILE A 14 -5.73 28.77 26.49
N GLN A 15 -6.38 29.67 27.24
CA GLN A 15 -6.81 29.39 28.60
C GLN A 15 -7.76 28.19 28.60
N SER A 16 -7.25 27.00 28.89
CA SER A 16 -8.07 25.85 29.24
C SER A 16 -8.01 25.70 30.75
N ASP A 17 -9.15 25.65 31.40
CA ASP A 17 -9.22 25.16 32.77
C ASP A 17 -8.51 23.81 32.85
N LYS A 18 -7.68 23.64 33.86
CA LYS A 18 -6.82 22.46 34.04
C LYS A 18 -7.55 21.19 33.65
N MET A 19 -6.97 20.38 32.76
CA MET A 19 -7.41 19.01 32.53
C MET A 19 -7.48 18.27 33.85
N THR A 20 -8.66 18.18 34.45
CA THR A 20 -8.88 17.48 35.72
C THR A 20 -9.10 16.00 35.36
N CYS A 21 -8.04 15.23 35.53
CA CYS A 21 -8.12 13.78 35.50
C CYS A 21 -8.79 13.30 36.80
N ASP A 22 -9.92 12.61 36.70
CA ASP A 22 -10.64 12.06 37.82
C ASP A 22 -9.75 11.07 38.61
N ARG A 23 -9.42 11.40 39.85
CA ARG A 23 -8.41 10.72 40.71
C ARG A 23 -8.83 9.33 41.23
N LYS A 24 -9.92 8.74 40.74
CA LYS A 24 -10.45 7.46 41.26
C LYS A 24 -9.78 6.19 40.72
N GLN A 25 -8.78 6.27 39.82
CA GLN A 25 -8.03 5.08 39.34
C GLN A 25 -6.55 5.03 39.77
N LYS A 26 -6.20 5.59 40.92
CA LYS A 26 -4.85 5.43 41.51
C LYS A 26 -4.86 4.45 42.68
N SER A 27 -4.90 3.16 42.39
CA SER A 27 -4.33 2.16 43.31
C SER A 27 -3.62 1.11 42.45
N GLY A 28 -2.30 1.15 42.43
CA GLY A 28 -1.46 0.08 41.95
C GLY A 28 -0.38 0.42 40.92
N TYR A 29 0.44 1.48 41.14
CA TYR A 29 1.68 1.66 40.39
C TYR A 29 2.79 2.31 41.24
N GLY A 30 3.39 1.53 42.08
CA GLY A 30 4.71 1.78 42.62
C GLY A 30 5.73 0.94 41.88
N LYS A 31 6.49 1.51 40.96
CA LYS A 31 7.77 1.12 40.32
C LYS A 31 7.78 1.44 38.83
N ASN A 32 7.86 2.71 38.46
CA ASN A 32 8.21 3.04 37.06
C ASN A 32 8.68 4.50 36.89
N ARG A 33 9.57 5.00 37.77
CA ARG A 33 10.20 6.32 37.58
C ARG A 33 11.12 6.35 36.34
N ASP A 34 11.78 5.25 36.02
CA ASP A 34 12.70 5.16 34.87
C ASP A 34 12.00 4.99 33.52
N ARG A 35 10.74 4.53 33.53
CA ARG A 35 9.93 4.43 32.33
C ARG A 35 9.36 5.79 31.91
N PHE A 36 9.11 6.68 32.87
CA PHE A 36 8.58 8.02 32.64
C PHE A 36 9.59 8.96 31.95
N ILE A 37 10.88 8.81 32.24
CA ILE A 37 11.95 9.60 31.63
C ILE A 37 12.21 9.16 30.18
N ARG A 38 12.11 7.87 29.88
CA ARG A 38 12.25 7.33 28.51
C ARG A 38 11.12 7.79 27.59
N ASN A 39 9.89 7.93 28.08
CA ASN A 39 8.73 8.38 27.28
C ASN A 39 8.77 9.89 26.95
N LYS A 40 9.45 10.71 27.76
CA LYS A 40 9.61 12.15 27.48
C LYS A 40 10.48 12.41 26.25
N TRP A 41 11.41 11.51 25.90
CA TRP A 41 12.24 11.58 24.69
C TRP A 41 11.52 11.10 23.42
N SER A 42 10.56 10.20 23.53
CA SER A 42 9.78 9.74 22.38
C SER A 42 8.86 10.84 21.83
N GLY A 43 8.24 11.63 22.70
CA GLY A 43 7.38 12.74 22.30
C GLY A 43 8.09 13.86 21.53
N LEU A 44 9.33 14.21 21.93
CA LEU A 44 10.13 15.21 21.21
C LEU A 44 10.55 14.75 19.80
N ARG A 45 10.91 13.48 19.65
CA ARG A 45 11.29 12.91 18.34
C ARG A 45 10.10 12.83 17.40
N MET A 46 8.93 12.46 17.91
CA MET A 46 7.71 12.39 17.11
C MET A 46 7.25 13.80 16.67
N ARG A 47 7.39 14.83 17.51
CA ARG A 47 7.10 16.22 17.10
C ARG A 47 7.99 16.67 15.96
N GLN A 48 9.27 16.29 15.90
CA GLN A 48 10.16 16.65 14.81
C GLN A 48 9.73 16.02 13.48
N GLU A 49 9.31 14.76 13.51
CA GLU A 49 8.85 14.04 12.33
C GLU A 49 7.59 14.69 11.71
N TRP A 50 6.63 15.09 12.54
CA TRP A 50 5.44 15.83 12.10
C TRP A 50 5.80 17.23 11.58
N MET A 51 6.75 17.90 12.25
CA MET A 51 7.28 19.20 11.78
C MET A 51 7.88 19.10 10.39
N ASP A 52 8.68 18.07 10.13
CA ASP A 52 9.34 17.86 8.84
C ASP A 52 8.34 17.64 7.71
N ILE A 53 7.28 16.86 7.96
CA ILE A 53 6.23 16.58 6.96
C ILE A 53 5.42 17.84 6.64
N PHE A 54 4.88 18.48 7.66
CA PHE A 54 4.04 19.64 7.44
C PHE A 54 4.82 20.81 6.85
N SER A 55 6.11 20.97 7.22
CA SER A 55 6.97 21.99 6.62
C SER A 55 7.24 21.73 5.13
N GLN A 56 7.44 20.47 4.71
CA GLN A 56 7.60 20.11 3.30
C GLN A 56 6.33 20.40 2.48
N GLU A 57 5.16 20.35 3.10
CA GLU A 57 3.88 20.69 2.48
C GLU A 57 3.54 22.19 2.54
N GLY A 58 4.45 23.00 3.06
CA GLY A 58 4.27 24.46 3.16
C GLY A 58 3.43 24.91 4.35
N TYR A 59 3.20 24.04 5.34
CA TYR A 59 2.58 24.43 6.59
C TYR A 59 3.59 25.11 7.50
N ARG A 60 3.13 26.12 8.24
CA ARG A 60 3.84 26.77 9.34
C ARG A 60 3.34 26.22 10.67
N PHE A 61 4.20 26.23 11.68
CA PHE A 61 3.86 25.73 13.01
C PHE A 61 3.54 26.86 13.97
N CYS A 62 2.45 26.70 14.73
CA CYS A 62 2.05 27.59 15.81
C CYS A 62 1.99 26.77 17.09
N LYS A 63 2.75 27.17 18.11
CA LYS A 63 2.69 26.54 19.45
C LYS A 63 1.49 27.08 20.21
N VAL A 64 0.65 26.17 20.71
CA VAL A 64 -0.53 26.49 21.52
C VAL A 64 -0.42 25.83 22.90
N LYS A 65 -1.15 26.32 23.88
CA LYS A 65 -1.29 25.64 25.19
C LYS A 65 -2.58 24.82 25.19
N PRO A 66 -2.60 23.62 25.76
CA PRO A 66 -1.55 22.97 26.56
C PRO A 66 -0.35 22.50 25.70
N GLU A 67 0.82 22.26 26.33
CA GLU A 67 2.09 21.92 25.65
C GLU A 67 2.02 20.65 24.79
N GLU A 68 1.06 19.79 25.06
CA GLU A 68 0.77 18.58 24.31
C GLU A 68 0.08 18.85 22.97
N THR A 69 -0.30 20.10 22.69
CA THR A 69 -1.02 20.50 21.48
C THR A 69 -0.14 21.36 20.59
N GLY A 70 -0.21 21.14 19.29
CA GLY A 70 0.43 21.95 18.27
C GLY A 70 -0.49 22.19 17.09
N VAL A 71 -0.42 23.34 16.47
CA VAL A 71 -1.23 23.68 15.30
C VAL A 71 -0.32 23.96 14.12
N PHE A 72 -0.54 23.25 13.01
CA PHE A 72 0.07 23.52 11.73
C PHE A 72 -0.96 24.27 10.86
N TYR A 73 -0.54 25.32 10.16
CA TYR A 73 -1.43 26.14 9.35
C TYR A 73 -0.80 26.49 8.00
N LYS A 74 -1.66 26.57 7.00
CA LYS A 74 -1.31 27.00 5.65
C LYS A 74 -2.43 27.90 5.12
N TYR A 75 -2.08 29.08 4.62
CA TYR A 75 -3.03 29.94 3.92
C TYR A 75 -3.13 29.49 2.46
N TYR A 76 -4.33 29.22 2.01
CA TYR A 76 -4.62 28.73 0.67
C TYR A 76 -6.04 29.13 0.25
N GLU A 77 -6.22 29.61 -1.00
CA GLU A 77 -7.52 29.97 -1.58
C GLU A 77 -8.38 30.87 -0.65
N GLU A 78 -7.77 31.94 -0.13
CA GLU A 78 -8.43 32.92 0.74
C GLU A 78 -8.98 32.35 2.06
N GLY A 79 -8.35 31.29 2.56
CA GLY A 79 -8.69 30.64 3.81
C GLY A 79 -7.51 29.95 4.48
N PHE A 80 -7.75 29.26 5.58
CA PHE A 80 -6.76 28.48 6.29
C PHE A 80 -7.07 27.00 6.32
N HIS A 81 -6.08 26.19 5.95
CA HIS A 81 -6.04 24.77 6.26
C HIS A 81 -5.25 24.57 7.55
N LEU A 82 -5.90 24.04 8.57
CA LEU A 82 -5.33 23.83 9.90
C LEU A 82 -5.25 22.35 10.24
N VAL A 83 -4.12 21.94 10.83
CA VAL A 83 -3.97 20.60 11.41
C VAL A 83 -3.57 20.77 12.88
N MET A 84 -4.46 20.36 13.78
CA MET A 84 -4.20 20.36 15.22
C MET A 84 -3.74 18.97 15.66
N LEU A 85 -2.52 18.87 16.15
CA LEU A 85 -1.99 17.65 16.75
C LEU A 85 -2.18 17.70 18.26
N ILE A 86 -2.76 16.64 18.84
CA ILE A 86 -2.91 16.46 20.28
C ILE A 86 -2.17 15.18 20.67
N ASP A 87 -1.08 15.31 21.43
CA ASP A 87 -0.30 14.18 21.95
C ASP A 87 -0.84 13.79 23.32
N ALA A 88 -1.78 12.84 23.34
CA ALA A 88 -2.34 12.31 24.58
C ALA A 88 -1.46 11.21 25.21
N GLY A 89 -0.52 10.63 24.47
CA GLY A 89 0.43 9.61 24.95
C GLY A 89 -0.23 8.54 25.84
N ALA A 90 0.33 8.33 27.04
CA ALA A 90 -0.26 7.49 28.10
C ALA A 90 -1.12 8.32 29.08
N GLY A 91 -1.37 9.60 28.77
CA GLY A 91 -2.13 10.54 29.60
C GLY A 91 -3.64 10.45 29.42
N CYS A 92 -4.36 11.45 29.92
CA CYS A 92 -5.80 11.55 29.73
C CYS A 92 -6.12 12.11 28.35
N LEU A 93 -7.03 11.45 27.64
CA LEU A 93 -7.67 12.01 26.46
C LEU A 93 -8.58 13.19 26.86
N PRO A 94 -8.73 14.23 26.02
CA PRO A 94 -9.72 15.28 26.26
C PRO A 94 -11.14 14.69 26.24
N THR A 95 -12.06 15.30 26.97
CA THR A 95 -13.48 14.94 26.80
C THR A 95 -14.01 15.49 25.44
N PRO A 96 -15.15 14.98 24.92
CA PRO A 96 -15.74 15.52 23.69
C PRO A 96 -15.97 17.02 23.75
N GLU A 97 -16.47 17.53 24.87
CA GLU A 97 -16.72 18.96 25.09
C GLU A 97 -15.42 19.77 25.11
N GLN A 98 -14.38 19.26 25.79
CA GLN A 98 -13.06 19.90 25.81
C GLN A 98 -12.46 19.98 24.42
N LEU A 99 -12.57 18.89 23.64
CA LEU A 99 -12.05 18.84 22.29
C LEU A 99 -12.77 19.82 21.37
N GLN A 100 -14.10 19.89 21.47
CA GLN A 100 -14.91 20.85 20.71
C GLN A 100 -14.50 22.30 21.03
N VAL A 101 -14.38 22.65 22.31
CA VAL A 101 -13.95 24.00 22.72
C VAL A 101 -12.54 24.31 22.18
N MET A 102 -11.63 23.33 22.18
CA MET A 102 -10.29 23.54 21.60
C MET A 102 -10.35 23.78 20.09
N GLN A 103 -11.16 23.02 19.36
CA GLN A 103 -11.36 23.19 17.92
C GLN A 103 -11.93 24.57 17.59
N GLU A 104 -13.00 25.00 18.28
CA GLU A 104 -13.64 26.30 18.10
C GLU A 104 -12.67 27.46 18.35
N ARG A 105 -11.91 27.41 19.44
CA ARG A 105 -10.92 28.45 19.79
C ARG A 105 -9.78 28.53 18.75
N VAL A 106 -9.30 27.38 18.27
CA VAL A 106 -8.28 27.36 17.22
C VAL A 106 -8.83 27.96 15.94
N GLN A 107 -10.05 27.61 15.52
CA GLN A 107 -10.66 28.17 14.31
C GLN A 107 -10.88 29.69 14.44
N GLU A 108 -11.41 30.17 15.59
CA GLU A 108 -11.66 31.59 15.83
C GLU A 108 -10.37 32.42 15.75
N LEU A 109 -9.26 31.87 16.24
CA LEU A 109 -7.96 32.52 16.16
C LEU A 109 -7.51 32.78 14.73
N PHE A 110 -7.80 31.87 13.81
CA PHE A 110 -7.43 31.97 12.41
C PHE A 110 -8.48 32.67 11.55
N TYR A 111 -9.71 32.85 12.02
CA TYR A 111 -10.66 33.77 11.38
C TYR A 111 -10.27 35.24 11.57
N HIS A 112 -9.55 35.58 12.67
CA HIS A 112 -9.09 36.93 12.97
C HIS A 112 -7.55 36.93 13.16
N PRO A 113 -6.76 36.67 12.08
CA PRO A 113 -5.33 36.45 12.19
C PRO A 113 -4.50 37.72 12.40
N VAL A 114 -5.03 38.90 12.06
CA VAL A 114 -4.31 40.17 12.13
C VAL A 114 -3.91 40.49 13.58
N GLY A 115 -2.63 40.78 13.81
CA GLY A 115 -2.03 41.02 15.12
C GLY A 115 -1.91 39.79 16.01
N ARG A 116 -2.39 38.60 15.56
CA ARG A 116 -2.28 37.33 16.29
C ARG A 116 -1.28 36.36 15.66
N LEU A 117 -1.16 36.39 14.32
CA LEU A 117 -0.14 35.64 13.60
C LEU A 117 0.97 36.57 13.16
N GLN A 118 2.22 36.20 13.46
CA GLN A 118 3.40 36.95 13.04
C GLN A 118 3.51 36.92 11.52
N ASP A 119 3.75 38.07 10.89
CA ASP A 119 3.90 38.22 9.45
C ASP A 119 2.66 37.88 8.58
N PHE A 120 1.43 37.86 9.17
CA PHE A 120 0.22 37.80 8.35
C PHE A 120 -0.10 39.21 7.81
N PRO A 121 -0.10 39.43 6.47
CA PRO A 121 -0.32 40.75 5.91
C PRO A 121 -1.70 41.28 6.22
N GLU A 122 -1.81 42.59 6.54
CA GLU A 122 -3.08 43.27 6.65
C GLU A 122 -3.80 43.31 5.29
N GLY A 123 -5.13 43.09 5.29
CA GLY A 123 -5.94 43.13 4.08
C GLY A 123 -6.11 41.84 3.30
N PHE A 124 -5.48 40.74 3.75
CA PHE A 124 -5.77 39.44 3.17
C PHE A 124 -7.10 38.88 3.70
N PRO A 125 -8.05 38.53 2.84
CA PRO A 125 -9.36 38.03 3.27
C PRO A 125 -9.23 36.61 3.82
N VAL A 126 -10.04 36.27 4.84
CA VAL A 126 -10.22 34.93 5.36
C VAL A 126 -11.68 34.57 5.32
N TYR A 127 -12.09 33.81 4.31
CA TYR A 127 -13.49 33.41 4.13
C TYR A 127 -13.81 32.06 4.74
N HIS A 128 -12.80 31.16 4.87
CA HIS A 128 -12.99 29.85 5.46
C HIS A 128 -11.79 29.42 6.29
N VAL A 129 -12.05 28.62 7.32
CA VAL A 129 -11.04 27.98 8.15
C VAL A 129 -11.44 26.53 8.33
N GLU A 130 -10.67 25.64 7.71
CA GLU A 130 -10.88 24.20 7.83
C GLU A 130 -9.88 23.60 8.81
N LEU A 131 -10.36 22.79 9.74
CA LEU A 131 -9.58 22.21 10.79
C LEU A 131 -9.68 20.69 10.78
N LEU A 132 -8.54 20.03 10.68
CA LEU A 132 -8.36 18.60 10.96
C LEU A 132 -7.68 18.45 12.33
N THR A 133 -8.21 17.58 13.18
CA THR A 133 -7.58 17.20 14.46
C THR A 133 -6.99 15.81 14.34
N ILE A 134 -5.72 15.63 14.73
CA ILE A 134 -5.08 14.31 14.79
C ILE A 134 -4.73 14.02 16.25
N LEU A 135 -5.37 12.99 16.80
CA LEU A 135 -5.11 12.50 18.15
C LEU A 135 -3.99 11.45 18.12
N LEU A 136 -2.89 11.72 18.81
CA LEU A 136 -1.78 10.80 18.98
C LEU A 136 -1.95 10.06 20.31
N THR A 137 -2.33 8.79 20.28
CA THR A 137 -2.51 8.00 21.52
C THR A 137 -2.35 6.50 21.26
N ASP A 138 -1.88 5.78 22.27
CA ASP A 138 -1.83 4.31 22.24
C ASP A 138 -3.13 3.67 22.77
N GLN A 139 -4.07 4.48 23.28
CA GLN A 139 -5.35 4.06 23.86
C GLN A 139 -6.49 4.14 22.81
N SER A 140 -6.41 3.32 21.75
CA SER A 140 -7.35 3.36 20.63
C SER A 140 -8.82 3.11 21.03
N GLU A 141 -9.06 2.25 22.01
CA GLU A 141 -10.42 1.93 22.49
C GLU A 141 -11.08 3.16 23.14
N ASN A 142 -10.33 3.89 23.98
CA ASN A 142 -10.83 5.09 24.66
C ASN A 142 -11.03 6.27 23.70
N ALA A 143 -10.23 6.34 22.64
CA ALA A 143 -10.34 7.40 21.63
C ALA A 143 -11.49 7.17 20.62
N ARG A 144 -12.05 5.95 20.56
CA ARG A 144 -13.13 5.61 19.64
C ARG A 144 -14.38 6.48 19.83
N GLY A 145 -14.76 6.75 21.08
CA GLY A 145 -15.90 7.62 21.39
C GLY A 145 -15.70 9.05 20.86
N LEU A 146 -14.53 9.63 21.07
CA LEU A 146 -14.19 10.97 20.57
C LEU A 146 -14.28 11.06 19.03
N CYS A 147 -13.81 10.05 18.32
CA CYS A 147 -13.89 10.00 16.87
C CYS A 147 -15.30 9.71 16.36
N ALA A 148 -16.16 9.04 17.15
CA ALA A 148 -17.55 8.77 16.78
C ALA A 148 -18.45 10.01 16.89
N GLU A 149 -18.23 10.85 17.90
CA GLU A 149 -19.06 12.01 18.20
C GLU A 149 -18.52 13.32 17.60
N GLY A 150 -17.19 13.45 17.46
CA GLY A 150 -16.53 14.64 16.96
C GLY A 150 -16.47 14.70 15.43
N LYS A 151 -16.12 15.89 14.90
CA LYS A 151 -15.95 16.14 13.46
C LYS A 151 -14.48 16.37 13.13
N ASN A 152 -14.05 15.88 11.96
CA ASN A 152 -12.71 16.07 11.41
C ASN A 152 -11.61 15.57 12.37
N ILE A 153 -11.77 14.35 12.90
CA ILE A 153 -10.84 13.75 13.85
C ILE A 153 -10.25 12.47 13.25
N TRP A 154 -8.92 12.43 13.15
CA TRP A 154 -8.17 11.23 12.83
C TRP A 154 -7.42 10.74 14.06
N LEU A 155 -7.26 9.43 14.19
CA LEU A 155 -6.52 8.81 15.26
C LEU A 155 -5.20 8.25 14.71
N TYR A 156 -4.08 8.60 15.34
CA TYR A 156 -2.80 8.02 15.01
C TYR A 156 -2.22 7.28 16.23
N ILE A 157 -1.84 6.02 16.02
CA ILE A 157 -1.25 5.16 17.05
C ILE A 157 0.27 5.14 16.85
N PRO A 158 1.05 5.88 17.69
CA PRO A 158 2.49 6.02 17.49
C PRO A 158 3.27 4.72 17.55
N GLN A 159 2.92 3.82 18.48
CA GLN A 159 3.62 2.55 18.65
C GLN A 159 3.44 1.60 17.48
N ARG A 160 2.31 1.68 16.79
CA ARG A 160 1.97 0.85 15.62
C ARG A 160 2.24 1.57 14.31
N LYS A 161 2.54 2.87 14.37
CA LYS A 161 2.65 3.76 13.20
C LYS A 161 1.42 3.60 12.30
N GLN A 162 0.24 3.72 12.86
CA GLN A 162 -1.00 3.44 12.18
C GLN A 162 -1.96 4.60 12.28
N LEU A 163 -2.38 5.13 11.12
CA LEU A 163 -3.47 6.08 11.00
C LEU A 163 -4.79 5.33 10.95
N ILE A 164 -5.76 5.71 11.79
CA ILE A 164 -7.11 5.18 11.81
C ILE A 164 -8.08 6.32 11.51
N ILE A 165 -8.88 6.16 10.47
CA ILE A 165 -9.95 7.08 10.07
C ILE A 165 -11.25 6.29 10.17
N TYR A 166 -12.16 6.74 11.04
CA TYR A 166 -13.47 6.12 11.21
C TYR A 166 -14.41 6.51 10.06
N GLU A 167 -15.42 5.67 9.78
CA GLU A 167 -16.32 5.83 8.61
C GLU A 167 -17.08 7.16 8.59
N ASN A 168 -17.36 7.74 9.77
CA ASN A 168 -18.01 9.05 9.93
C ASN A 168 -17.08 10.25 9.76
N GLN A 169 -15.77 10.01 9.54
CA GLN A 169 -14.76 11.03 9.39
C GLN A 169 -14.35 11.18 7.91
N PRO A 170 -13.94 12.40 7.48
CA PRO A 170 -13.43 12.60 6.13
C PRO A 170 -12.27 11.65 5.82
N GLY A 171 -12.38 10.93 4.71
CA GLY A 171 -11.41 9.92 4.30
C GLY A 171 -10.06 10.49 3.86
N ASP A 172 -10.00 11.76 3.50
CA ASP A 172 -8.79 12.50 3.20
C ASP A 172 -8.99 14.00 3.50
N PHE A 173 -7.90 14.68 3.83
CA PHE A 173 -7.78 16.12 3.98
C PHE A 173 -6.58 16.58 3.15
N TRP A 174 -6.86 17.25 2.03
CA TRP A 174 -5.85 17.88 1.15
C TRP A 174 -4.66 16.98 0.77
N GLY A 175 -4.91 15.68 0.61
CA GLY A 175 -3.88 14.68 0.30
C GLY A 175 -3.00 14.29 1.49
N LEU A 176 -3.31 14.72 2.72
CA LEU A 176 -2.50 14.43 3.93
C LEU A 176 -2.51 12.96 4.32
N LYS A 177 -3.62 12.24 4.07
CA LYS A 177 -3.71 10.81 4.38
C LYS A 177 -2.55 10.02 3.79
N LYS A 178 -2.35 10.14 2.48
CA LYS A 178 -1.28 9.43 1.78
C LYS A 178 0.11 9.82 2.31
N LYS A 179 0.31 11.08 2.65
CA LYS A 179 1.60 11.59 3.15
C LYS A 179 1.93 11.08 4.55
N ILE A 180 0.91 10.98 5.42
CA ILE A 180 1.05 10.38 6.75
C ILE A 180 1.31 8.87 6.64
N GLU A 181 0.61 8.17 5.74
CA GLU A 181 0.87 6.75 5.47
C GLU A 181 2.27 6.51 4.87
N ASP A 182 2.72 7.36 3.95
CA ASP A 182 4.08 7.30 3.36
C ASP A 182 5.19 7.63 4.37
N MET A 183 4.92 8.42 5.42
CA MET A 183 5.84 8.68 6.53
C MET A 183 6.22 7.38 7.24
N ASP A 184 5.25 6.54 7.50
CA ASP A 184 5.44 5.28 8.19
C ASP A 184 6.33 4.31 7.38
N VAL A 185 6.25 4.40 6.05
CA VAL A 185 7.09 3.62 5.14
C VAL A 185 8.54 4.15 5.12
N ARG A 186 8.76 5.48 5.09
CA ARG A 186 10.09 6.09 5.04
C ARG A 186 10.86 5.93 6.35
N GLN A 187 10.21 5.96 7.50
CA GLN A 187 10.85 5.79 8.80
C GLN A 187 11.24 4.35 9.12
N SER A 188 10.52 3.37 8.59
CA SER A 188 10.96 1.98 8.65
C SER A 188 12.31 1.78 7.93
N THR A 189 12.68 2.71 7.05
CA THR A 189 13.98 2.72 6.34
C THR A 189 15.08 3.55 7.01
N GLN A 190 14.79 4.49 7.92
CA GLN A 190 15.80 5.41 8.50
C GLN A 190 16.20 5.16 9.96
N THR A 191 15.50 4.31 10.72
CA THR A 191 15.79 4.08 12.15
C THR A 191 16.59 2.80 12.41
N SER A 192 17.66 2.56 11.69
CA SER A 192 18.65 1.57 12.09
C SER A 192 20.06 2.12 11.95
N ALA A 193 20.61 2.67 13.06
CA ALA A 193 22.04 2.63 13.29
C ALA A 193 22.50 1.14 13.20
N PRO A 194 23.73 0.88 12.71
CA PRO A 194 24.09 -0.45 12.22
C PRO A 194 24.22 -1.47 13.36
N VAL A 195 23.12 -2.07 13.75
CA VAL A 195 23.16 -3.42 14.31
C VAL A 195 23.39 -4.31 13.10
N LYS A 196 24.52 -5.03 13.08
CA LYS A 196 24.83 -6.09 12.12
C LYS A 196 23.78 -7.22 12.20
N GLY A 197 22.57 -6.93 11.82
CA GLY A 197 21.53 -7.88 11.48
C GLY A 197 21.32 -7.74 9.98
N LYS A 198 21.48 -8.81 9.22
CA LYS A 198 21.21 -8.86 7.78
C LYS A 198 19.88 -8.15 7.46
N HIS A 199 19.93 -6.86 7.14
CA HIS A 199 18.84 -6.23 6.41
C HIS A 199 18.78 -6.89 5.05
N SER A 200 17.78 -7.73 4.86
CA SER A 200 17.31 -8.05 3.53
C SER A 200 16.86 -6.72 2.92
N VAL A 201 17.76 -6.03 2.21
CA VAL A 201 17.39 -5.17 1.08
C VAL A 201 16.34 -5.97 0.35
N GLY A 202 15.11 -5.44 0.21
CA GLY A 202 14.06 -6.16 -0.50
C GLY A 202 14.68 -6.65 -1.78
N LYS A 203 14.92 -7.97 -1.87
CA LYS A 203 15.66 -8.54 -2.98
C LYS A 203 14.96 -8.04 -4.22
N LEU A 204 15.69 -7.33 -5.09
CA LEU A 204 15.17 -6.96 -6.40
C LEU A 204 14.44 -8.18 -6.96
N PRO A 205 13.27 -8.05 -7.59
CA PRO A 205 12.51 -9.17 -8.12
C PRO A 205 13.26 -9.76 -9.33
N PHE A 206 14.36 -10.46 -9.01
CA PHE A 206 15.35 -10.92 -9.95
C PHE A 206 14.75 -11.91 -10.96
N VAL A 207 13.98 -12.88 -10.46
CA VAL A 207 13.35 -13.90 -11.31
C VAL A 207 12.28 -13.29 -12.20
N THR A 208 11.45 -12.42 -11.64
CA THR A 208 10.44 -11.68 -12.42
C THR A 208 11.11 -10.86 -13.52
N GLY A 209 12.18 -10.14 -13.21
CA GLY A 209 12.93 -9.35 -14.19
C GLY A 209 13.59 -10.19 -15.26
N VAL A 210 14.21 -11.32 -14.91
CA VAL A 210 14.84 -12.22 -15.88
C VAL A 210 13.81 -12.85 -16.80
N ILE A 211 12.69 -13.36 -16.27
CA ILE A 211 11.63 -13.97 -17.10
C ILE A 211 11.00 -12.92 -18.03
N ALA A 212 10.74 -11.70 -17.55
CA ALA A 212 10.23 -10.62 -18.38
C ALA A 212 11.21 -10.28 -19.51
N LEU A 213 12.51 -10.17 -19.20
CA LEU A 213 13.54 -9.92 -20.20
C LEU A 213 13.59 -11.03 -21.26
N VAL A 214 13.52 -12.31 -20.86
CA VAL A 214 13.50 -13.44 -21.80
C VAL A 214 12.30 -13.35 -22.72
N ASN A 215 11.09 -13.06 -22.22
CA ASN A 215 9.89 -12.89 -23.03
C ASN A 215 10.06 -11.76 -24.06
N ILE A 216 10.61 -10.63 -23.65
CA ILE A 216 10.87 -9.49 -24.53
C ILE A 216 11.89 -9.87 -25.61
N LEU A 217 13.00 -10.52 -25.24
CA LEU A 217 14.03 -10.93 -26.20
C LEU A 217 13.51 -11.95 -27.21
N VAL A 218 12.76 -12.96 -26.78
CA VAL A 218 12.13 -13.94 -27.67
C VAL A 218 11.20 -13.23 -28.65
N TYR A 219 10.37 -12.31 -28.18
CA TYR A 219 9.48 -11.54 -29.04
C TYR A 219 10.25 -10.71 -30.08
N ILE A 220 11.29 -10.00 -29.67
CA ILE A 220 12.13 -9.20 -30.59
C ILE A 220 12.75 -10.10 -31.67
N ILE A 221 13.35 -11.24 -31.27
CA ILE A 221 13.96 -12.17 -32.23
C ILE A 221 12.94 -12.67 -33.26
N LEU A 222 11.75 -13.09 -32.81
CA LEU A 222 10.71 -13.57 -33.69
C LEU A 222 10.13 -12.48 -34.63
N SER A 223 10.05 -11.23 -34.12
CA SER A 223 9.58 -10.08 -34.91
C SER A 223 10.51 -9.74 -36.09
N PHE A 224 11.79 -10.09 -36.03
CA PHE A 224 12.71 -9.96 -37.16
C PHE A 224 12.52 -11.05 -38.22
N GLY A 225 12.01 -12.23 -37.85
CA GLY A 225 11.82 -13.38 -38.78
C GLY A 225 10.47 -13.42 -39.45
N GLY A 226 9.45 -12.72 -38.93
CA GLY A 226 8.10 -12.76 -39.48
C GLY A 226 7.04 -12.06 -38.64
N ALA A 227 5.79 -12.14 -39.05
CA ALA A 227 4.65 -11.55 -38.38
C ALA A 227 4.24 -12.38 -37.16
N THR A 228 4.50 -11.87 -35.98
CA THR A 228 4.15 -12.56 -34.73
C THR A 228 2.66 -12.70 -34.46
N GLU A 229 1.80 -11.98 -35.20
CA GLU A 229 0.34 -12.14 -35.19
C GLU A 229 -0.13 -13.37 -36.00
N ASN A 230 0.73 -13.92 -36.85
CA ASN A 230 0.37 -15.06 -37.72
C ASN A 230 0.48 -16.38 -36.94
N ALA A 231 -0.65 -17.07 -36.82
CA ALA A 231 -0.75 -18.32 -36.06
C ALA A 231 0.15 -19.43 -36.64
N LEU A 232 0.27 -19.55 -37.97
CA LEU A 232 1.13 -20.56 -38.60
C LEU A 232 2.61 -20.27 -38.34
N TYR A 233 3.00 -18.99 -38.40
CA TYR A 233 4.35 -18.57 -38.07
C TYR A 233 4.68 -18.92 -36.58
N MET A 234 3.79 -18.61 -35.68
CA MET A 234 4.00 -18.92 -34.25
C MET A 234 4.00 -20.43 -33.96
N ALA A 235 3.14 -21.19 -34.67
CA ALA A 235 3.12 -22.64 -34.58
C ALA A 235 4.44 -23.27 -35.08
N SER A 236 5.02 -22.76 -36.18
CA SER A 236 6.32 -23.23 -36.65
C SER A 236 7.49 -22.91 -35.73
N HIS A 237 7.34 -21.88 -34.87
CA HIS A 237 8.35 -21.43 -33.89
C HIS A 237 8.11 -21.88 -32.45
N GLY A 238 7.22 -22.88 -32.23
CA GLY A 238 7.10 -23.54 -30.92
C GLY A 238 5.88 -23.16 -30.09
N ALA A 239 4.87 -22.47 -30.67
CA ALA A 239 3.57 -22.32 -30.04
C ALA A 239 2.88 -23.68 -29.86
N MET A 240 2.05 -23.80 -28.84
CA MET A 240 1.30 -25.01 -28.55
C MET A 240 0.19 -25.19 -29.65
N TYR A 241 0.15 -26.37 -30.22
CA TYR A 241 -0.93 -26.80 -31.11
C TYR A 241 -1.16 -28.31 -30.88
N PRO A 242 -2.40 -28.77 -30.64
CA PRO A 242 -2.68 -30.12 -30.20
C PRO A 242 -2.08 -31.21 -31.09
N GLU A 243 -2.18 -31.06 -32.40
CA GLU A 243 -1.69 -32.05 -33.34
C GLU A 243 -0.17 -32.27 -33.27
N PHE A 244 0.61 -31.18 -33.04
CA PHE A 244 2.07 -31.31 -32.86
C PHE A 244 2.44 -32.09 -31.58
N ILE A 245 1.61 -32.02 -30.57
CA ILE A 245 1.81 -32.77 -29.34
C ILE A 245 1.36 -34.23 -29.52
N THR A 246 0.15 -34.44 -30.08
CA THR A 246 -0.47 -35.77 -30.17
C THR A 246 0.25 -36.65 -31.19
N VAL A 247 0.52 -36.11 -32.40
CA VAL A 247 1.08 -36.87 -33.52
C VAL A 247 2.59 -36.83 -33.54
N ASN A 248 3.18 -35.62 -33.32
CA ASN A 248 4.64 -35.45 -33.42
C ASN A 248 5.36 -35.57 -32.10
N HIS A 249 4.65 -35.82 -30.97
CA HIS A 249 5.20 -35.95 -29.62
C HIS A 249 6.01 -34.74 -29.14
N GLN A 250 5.70 -33.54 -29.62
CA GLN A 250 6.43 -32.29 -29.32
C GLN A 250 5.98 -31.66 -27.96
N TRP A 251 6.10 -32.39 -26.85
CA TRP A 251 5.72 -31.95 -25.51
C TRP A 251 6.47 -30.70 -25.03
N TRP A 252 7.65 -30.44 -25.57
CA TRP A 252 8.44 -29.25 -25.28
C TRP A 252 7.70 -27.94 -25.60
N ARG A 253 6.70 -28.00 -26.47
CA ARG A 253 5.86 -26.85 -26.85
C ARG A 253 5.07 -26.29 -25.65
N LEU A 254 4.76 -27.08 -24.65
CA LEU A 254 4.15 -26.61 -23.41
C LEU A 254 5.04 -25.60 -22.68
N LEU A 255 6.36 -25.74 -22.80
CA LEU A 255 7.33 -24.82 -22.21
C LEU A 255 7.58 -23.61 -23.14
N THR A 256 7.84 -23.84 -24.43
CA THR A 256 8.21 -22.75 -25.34
C THR A 256 7.03 -21.80 -25.60
N ALA A 257 5.80 -22.30 -25.67
CA ALA A 257 4.60 -21.50 -25.82
C ALA A 257 4.46 -20.40 -24.76
N MET A 258 4.99 -20.61 -23.54
CA MET A 258 4.95 -19.64 -22.45
C MET A 258 5.72 -18.34 -22.74
N PHE A 259 6.61 -18.36 -23.75
CA PHE A 259 7.46 -17.22 -24.12
C PHE A 259 7.07 -16.59 -25.47
N LEU A 260 6.07 -17.13 -26.14
CA LEU A 260 5.62 -16.68 -27.45
C LEU A 260 4.41 -15.76 -27.32
N HIS A 261 4.46 -14.60 -27.99
CA HIS A 261 3.39 -13.60 -27.89
C HIS A 261 2.87 -13.18 -29.28
N PHE A 262 1.55 -13.20 -29.41
CA PHE A 262 0.85 -12.80 -30.63
C PHE A 262 0.71 -11.27 -30.66
N GLY A 263 1.75 -10.60 -31.18
CA GLY A 263 1.81 -9.15 -31.31
C GLY A 263 2.30 -8.40 -30.07
N ALA A 264 2.72 -7.15 -30.29
CA ALA A 264 3.32 -6.30 -29.26
C ALA A 264 2.36 -5.96 -28.11
N ALA A 265 1.07 -5.77 -28.42
CA ALA A 265 0.06 -5.46 -27.39
C ALA A 265 -0.12 -6.63 -26.40
N HIS A 266 -0.11 -7.87 -26.91
CA HIS A 266 -0.20 -9.07 -26.07
C HIS A 266 1.01 -9.20 -25.16
N LEU A 267 2.23 -9.02 -25.70
CA LEU A 267 3.45 -9.01 -24.90
C LEU A 267 3.40 -7.92 -23.81
N MET A 268 3.06 -6.68 -24.19
CA MET A 268 3.04 -5.55 -23.28
C MET A 268 2.08 -5.78 -22.10
N ASN A 269 0.85 -6.20 -22.38
CA ASN A 269 -0.14 -6.51 -21.34
C ASN A 269 0.36 -7.58 -20.38
N ASN A 270 0.95 -8.67 -20.91
CA ASN A 270 1.50 -9.73 -20.09
C ASN A 270 2.66 -9.22 -19.22
N MET A 271 3.60 -8.47 -19.75
CA MET A 271 4.76 -7.99 -19.01
C MET A 271 4.39 -6.98 -17.93
N VAL A 272 3.46 -6.07 -18.19
CA VAL A 272 2.98 -5.11 -17.19
C VAL A 272 2.34 -5.85 -16.01
N ILE A 273 1.41 -6.76 -16.27
CA ILE A 273 0.76 -7.55 -15.22
C ILE A 273 1.78 -8.40 -14.50
N PHE A 274 2.67 -9.09 -15.22
CA PHE A 274 3.69 -9.96 -14.64
C PHE A 274 4.65 -9.20 -13.73
N CYS A 275 5.15 -8.04 -14.14
CA CYS A 275 6.01 -7.21 -13.31
C CYS A 275 5.29 -6.76 -12.03
N CYS A 276 3.99 -6.43 -12.11
CA CYS A 276 3.21 -6.02 -10.93
C CYS A 276 2.95 -7.16 -9.95
N VAL A 277 2.46 -8.32 -10.43
CA VAL A 277 2.06 -9.43 -9.55
C VAL A 277 3.24 -10.34 -9.21
N GLY A 278 4.15 -10.57 -10.16
CA GLY A 278 5.33 -11.41 -10.01
C GLY A 278 6.30 -10.86 -8.97
N SER A 279 6.61 -9.56 -9.03
CA SER A 279 7.47 -8.91 -8.04
C SER A 279 6.92 -9.01 -6.62
N ARG A 280 5.60 -8.91 -6.47
CA ARG A 280 4.94 -9.09 -5.17
C ARG A 280 5.04 -10.53 -4.69
N LEU A 281 4.70 -11.51 -5.52
CA LEU A 281 4.81 -12.92 -5.13
C LEU A 281 6.26 -13.27 -4.77
N GLU A 282 7.23 -12.87 -5.59
CA GLU A 282 8.65 -13.13 -5.40
C GLU A 282 9.18 -12.54 -4.08
N LYS A 283 8.68 -11.36 -3.67
CA LYS A 283 8.98 -10.75 -2.37
C LYS A 283 8.60 -11.65 -1.20
N TYR A 284 7.46 -12.36 -1.30
CA TYR A 284 6.94 -13.18 -0.20
C TYR A 284 7.47 -14.60 -0.18
N ILE A 285 7.62 -15.25 -1.35
CA ILE A 285 8.01 -16.66 -1.41
C ILE A 285 9.49 -16.85 -1.79
N GLY A 286 10.16 -15.78 -2.24
CA GLY A 286 11.57 -15.80 -2.67
C GLY A 286 11.77 -16.22 -4.12
N HIS A 287 12.99 -16.00 -4.64
CA HIS A 287 13.32 -16.12 -6.06
C HIS A 287 13.02 -17.51 -6.65
N TRP A 288 13.61 -18.55 -6.06
CA TRP A 288 13.54 -19.89 -6.61
C TRP A 288 12.10 -20.45 -6.58
N LYS A 289 11.33 -20.18 -5.52
CA LYS A 289 9.93 -20.62 -5.44
C LYS A 289 9.04 -19.91 -6.46
N SER A 290 9.31 -18.63 -6.72
CA SER A 290 8.60 -17.86 -7.76
C SER A 290 8.87 -18.43 -9.16
N ALA A 291 10.11 -18.85 -9.45
CA ALA A 291 10.41 -19.53 -10.70
C ALA A 291 9.63 -20.85 -10.81
N VAL A 292 9.61 -21.67 -9.76
CA VAL A 292 8.82 -22.92 -9.75
C VAL A 292 7.35 -22.64 -10.01
N VAL A 293 6.76 -21.63 -9.33
CA VAL A 293 5.35 -21.27 -9.55
C VAL A 293 5.10 -20.88 -11.00
N TYR A 294 5.96 -20.05 -11.59
CA TYR A 294 5.81 -19.63 -12.99
C TYR A 294 5.81 -20.83 -13.94
N PHE A 295 6.81 -21.69 -13.85
CA PHE A 295 6.95 -22.82 -14.78
C PHE A 295 5.88 -23.91 -14.56
N VAL A 296 5.59 -24.29 -13.32
CA VAL A 296 4.55 -25.28 -13.00
C VAL A 296 3.18 -24.77 -13.46
N SER A 297 2.90 -23.49 -13.26
CA SER A 297 1.62 -22.90 -13.66
C SER A 297 1.48 -22.80 -15.18
N GLY A 298 2.53 -22.39 -15.88
CA GLY A 298 2.48 -22.28 -17.33
C GLY A 298 2.33 -23.63 -18.01
N ILE A 299 3.11 -24.63 -17.55
CA ILE A 299 3.01 -26.01 -18.07
C ILE A 299 1.64 -26.61 -17.70
N GLY A 300 1.17 -26.47 -16.47
CA GLY A 300 -0.13 -26.99 -16.02
C GLY A 300 -1.31 -26.31 -16.74
N GLY A 301 -1.20 -25.00 -16.98
CA GLY A 301 -2.17 -24.26 -17.81
C GLY A 301 -2.21 -24.78 -19.24
N GLY A 302 -1.03 -24.91 -19.87
CA GLY A 302 -0.92 -25.48 -21.23
C GLY A 302 -1.45 -26.92 -21.33
N LEU A 303 -1.22 -27.74 -20.31
CA LEU A 303 -1.79 -29.11 -20.26
C LEU A 303 -3.31 -29.11 -20.18
N LEU A 304 -3.90 -28.24 -19.34
CA LEU A 304 -5.36 -28.16 -19.26
C LEU A 304 -5.94 -27.65 -20.58
N SER A 305 -5.34 -26.61 -21.17
CA SER A 305 -5.75 -26.11 -22.49
C SER A 305 -5.68 -27.17 -23.57
N TYR A 306 -4.55 -27.90 -23.64
CA TYR A 306 -4.39 -29.02 -24.56
C TYR A 306 -5.48 -30.08 -24.37
N ALA A 307 -5.76 -30.50 -23.14
CA ALA A 307 -6.81 -31.49 -22.84
C ALA A 307 -8.21 -31.00 -23.27
N MET A 308 -8.52 -29.73 -23.01
CA MET A 308 -9.81 -29.15 -23.39
C MET A 308 -9.97 -29.02 -24.90
N MET A 309 -8.92 -28.68 -25.65
CA MET A 309 -8.92 -28.65 -27.10
C MET A 309 -9.16 -30.06 -27.70
N LEU A 310 -8.54 -31.10 -27.10
CA LEU A 310 -8.79 -32.49 -27.51
C LEU A 310 -10.25 -32.91 -27.26
N MET A 311 -10.84 -32.47 -26.16
CA MET A 311 -12.21 -32.83 -25.80
C MET A 311 -13.26 -32.10 -26.64
N SER A 312 -13.00 -30.82 -27.01
CA SER A 312 -13.94 -30.01 -27.78
C SER A 312 -13.80 -30.25 -29.29
N GLY A 313 -12.63 -30.67 -29.75
CA GLY A 313 -12.27 -30.70 -31.16
C GLY A 313 -11.91 -29.34 -31.76
N ASP A 314 -11.99 -28.27 -30.98
CA ASP A 314 -11.64 -26.90 -31.41
C ASP A 314 -10.15 -26.64 -31.21
N TYR A 315 -9.36 -26.94 -32.24
CA TYR A 315 -7.91 -26.78 -32.18
C TYR A 315 -7.49 -25.37 -32.53
N ALA A 316 -6.74 -24.74 -31.63
CA ALA A 316 -6.18 -23.42 -31.81
C ALA A 316 -4.68 -23.39 -31.47
N VAL A 317 -3.96 -22.48 -32.13
CA VAL A 317 -2.56 -22.21 -31.74
C VAL A 317 -2.56 -21.35 -30.52
N SER A 318 -1.93 -21.83 -29.41
CA SER A 318 -1.86 -21.15 -28.16
C SER A 318 -0.43 -20.78 -27.79
N GLY A 319 -0.25 -19.59 -27.24
CA GLY A 319 1.03 -19.08 -26.76
C GLY A 319 0.84 -17.79 -25.96
N GLY A 320 1.70 -17.61 -24.97
CA GLY A 320 1.70 -16.45 -24.07
C GLY A 320 2.12 -16.82 -22.65
N ALA A 321 2.67 -15.83 -21.96
CA ALA A 321 3.00 -15.98 -20.54
C ALA A 321 1.76 -16.01 -19.62
N SER A 322 0.57 -15.75 -20.17
CA SER A 322 -0.64 -15.47 -19.40
C SER A 322 -1.06 -16.61 -18.47
N GLY A 323 -0.95 -17.87 -18.90
CA GLY A 323 -1.22 -19.04 -18.04
C GLY A 323 -0.33 -19.06 -16.78
N ALA A 324 0.97 -18.81 -16.97
CA ALA A 324 1.91 -18.69 -15.85
C ALA A 324 1.60 -17.48 -14.96
N ILE A 325 1.21 -16.34 -15.56
CA ILE A 325 0.83 -15.11 -14.84
C ILE A 325 -0.43 -15.35 -13.98
N PHE A 326 -1.43 -16.02 -14.53
CA PHE A 326 -2.61 -16.44 -13.74
C PHE A 326 -2.22 -17.36 -12.58
N GLY A 327 -1.21 -18.20 -12.77
CA GLY A 327 -0.65 -19.00 -11.68
C GLY A 327 0.04 -18.17 -10.61
N VAL A 328 0.78 -17.14 -11.00
CA VAL A 328 1.35 -16.16 -10.06
C VAL A 328 0.26 -15.45 -9.28
N ILE A 329 -0.84 -15.07 -9.93
CA ILE A 329 -2.02 -14.45 -9.28
C ILE A 329 -2.69 -15.44 -8.31
N GLY A 330 -2.86 -16.70 -8.72
CA GLY A 330 -3.37 -17.78 -7.85
C GLY A 330 -2.50 -18.02 -6.62
N GLY A 331 -1.17 -18.02 -6.82
CA GLY A 331 -0.21 -18.10 -5.71
C GLY A 331 -0.27 -16.90 -4.77
N LEU A 332 -0.43 -15.69 -5.32
CA LEU A 332 -0.58 -14.48 -4.53
C LEU A 332 -1.90 -14.48 -3.73
N LEU A 333 -2.98 -15.00 -4.33
CA LEU A 333 -4.25 -15.21 -3.64
C LEU A 333 -4.05 -16.08 -2.38
N TRP A 334 -3.32 -17.21 -2.49
CA TRP A 334 -3.02 -18.03 -1.33
C TRP A 334 -2.22 -17.27 -0.27
N VAL A 335 -1.18 -16.51 -0.65
CA VAL A 335 -0.39 -15.72 0.28
C VAL A 335 -1.28 -14.73 1.04
N VAL A 336 -2.21 -14.03 0.36
CA VAL A 336 -3.14 -13.09 1.01
C VAL A 336 -4.11 -13.81 1.95
N ILE A 337 -4.65 -14.97 1.55
CA ILE A 337 -5.50 -15.81 2.41
C ILE A 337 -4.74 -16.24 3.66
N TYR A 338 -3.50 -16.68 3.51
CA TYR A 338 -2.63 -17.08 4.61
C TYR A 338 -2.42 -15.96 5.63
N HIS A 339 -2.35 -14.71 5.18
CA HIS A 339 -2.25 -13.50 5.99
C HIS A 339 -3.62 -12.90 6.38
N ARG A 340 -4.64 -13.75 6.61
CA ARG A 340 -5.99 -13.38 7.05
C ARG A 340 -6.75 -12.47 6.08
N GLY A 341 -6.47 -12.60 4.81
CA GLY A 341 -7.23 -11.95 3.75
C GLY A 341 -6.85 -10.50 3.44
N ARG A 342 -5.79 -9.96 4.08
CA ARG A 342 -5.25 -8.62 3.78
C ARG A 342 -3.73 -8.63 3.84
N LEU A 343 -3.09 -8.04 2.83
CA LEU A 343 -1.64 -7.95 2.75
C LEU A 343 -1.22 -6.77 1.87
N GLU A 344 -0.54 -5.77 2.43
CA GLU A 344 0.00 -4.60 1.69
C GLU A 344 -1.01 -3.96 0.72
N GLY A 345 -2.21 -3.64 1.17
CA GLY A 345 -3.27 -3.06 0.35
C GLY A 345 -4.02 -4.05 -0.55
N MET A 346 -3.55 -5.31 -0.64
CA MET A 346 -4.27 -6.38 -1.34
C MET A 346 -5.28 -7.05 -0.41
N THR A 347 -6.44 -7.38 -0.95
CA THR A 347 -7.46 -8.13 -0.23
C THR A 347 -7.85 -9.38 -1.01
N THR A 348 -8.27 -10.44 -0.30
CA THR A 348 -8.79 -11.65 -0.95
C THR A 348 -9.92 -11.32 -1.91
N LYS A 349 -10.87 -10.46 -1.50
CA LYS A 349 -11.99 -10.05 -2.34
C LYS A 349 -11.53 -9.31 -3.60
N GLY A 350 -10.54 -8.40 -3.48
CA GLY A 350 -9.98 -7.66 -4.61
C GLY A 350 -9.30 -8.57 -5.64
N ILE A 351 -8.51 -9.55 -5.17
CA ILE A 351 -7.85 -10.52 -6.08
C ILE A 351 -8.88 -11.42 -6.74
N LEU A 352 -9.88 -11.91 -6.00
CA LEU A 352 -10.97 -12.73 -6.56
C LEU A 352 -11.78 -11.96 -7.61
N LEU A 353 -12.10 -10.68 -7.35
CA LEU A 353 -12.77 -9.83 -8.33
C LEU A 353 -11.92 -9.63 -9.59
N MET A 354 -10.62 -9.37 -9.43
CA MET A 354 -9.69 -9.24 -10.56
C MET A 354 -9.66 -10.53 -11.40
N ILE A 355 -9.57 -11.70 -10.76
CA ILE A 355 -9.60 -13.00 -11.45
C ILE A 355 -10.93 -13.17 -12.19
N ALA A 356 -12.05 -12.93 -11.52
CA ALA A 356 -13.39 -13.10 -12.11
C ALA A 356 -13.59 -12.20 -13.34
N LEU A 357 -13.21 -10.92 -13.25
CA LEU A 357 -13.29 -10.00 -14.38
C LEU A 357 -12.35 -10.41 -15.52
N SER A 358 -11.11 -10.80 -15.22
CA SER A 358 -10.15 -11.23 -16.24
C SER A 358 -10.61 -12.49 -16.98
N LEU A 359 -11.17 -13.47 -16.26
CA LEU A 359 -11.76 -14.66 -16.90
C LEU A 359 -13.03 -14.31 -17.69
N TYR A 360 -13.92 -13.48 -17.13
CA TYR A 360 -15.13 -13.05 -17.84
C TYR A 360 -14.78 -12.39 -19.19
N PHE A 361 -13.89 -11.39 -19.17
CA PHE A 361 -13.45 -10.75 -20.41
C PHE A 361 -12.70 -11.72 -21.34
N GLY A 362 -11.94 -12.65 -20.79
CA GLY A 362 -11.29 -13.69 -21.57
C GLY A 362 -12.32 -14.57 -22.31
N PHE A 363 -13.35 -15.07 -21.64
CA PHE A 363 -14.40 -15.91 -22.24
C PHE A 363 -15.30 -15.16 -23.23
N THR A 364 -15.42 -13.84 -23.12
CA THR A 364 -16.18 -13.00 -24.04
C THR A 364 -15.35 -12.48 -25.22
N SER A 365 -14.03 -12.65 -25.19
CA SER A 365 -13.10 -12.22 -26.25
C SER A 365 -12.67 -13.41 -27.10
N THR A 366 -12.45 -13.16 -28.38
CA THR A 366 -11.88 -14.16 -29.29
C THR A 366 -10.36 -14.22 -29.16
N GLY A 367 -9.79 -15.41 -29.35
CA GLY A 367 -8.33 -15.61 -29.35
C GLY A 367 -7.68 -15.66 -27.96
N VAL A 368 -8.47 -15.78 -26.90
CA VAL A 368 -7.97 -15.94 -25.52
C VAL A 368 -8.09 -17.39 -25.07
N ASP A 369 -6.98 -17.97 -24.63
CA ASP A 369 -6.93 -19.34 -24.13
C ASP A 369 -7.30 -19.37 -22.63
N ASN A 370 -8.60 -19.35 -22.34
CA ASN A 370 -9.11 -19.30 -20.96
C ASN A 370 -8.83 -20.57 -20.15
N TRP A 371 -8.75 -21.71 -20.80
CA TRP A 371 -8.43 -22.96 -20.10
C TRP A 371 -6.99 -22.98 -19.63
N CYS A 372 -6.08 -22.37 -20.39
CA CYS A 372 -4.72 -22.13 -19.94
C CYS A 372 -4.68 -21.21 -18.70
N HIS A 373 -5.53 -20.16 -18.64
CA HIS A 373 -5.63 -19.27 -17.49
C HIS A 373 -6.16 -20.00 -16.25
N VAL A 374 -7.23 -20.76 -16.37
CA VAL A 374 -7.82 -21.54 -15.27
C VAL A 374 -6.82 -22.57 -14.75
N GLY A 375 -6.23 -23.36 -15.64
CA GLY A 375 -5.23 -24.37 -15.27
C GLY A 375 -4.02 -23.76 -14.58
N GLY A 376 -3.49 -22.68 -15.13
CA GLY A 376 -2.36 -21.95 -14.57
C GLY A 376 -2.67 -21.44 -13.17
N MET A 377 -3.83 -20.78 -12.98
CA MET A 377 -4.27 -20.26 -11.69
C MET A 377 -4.36 -21.35 -10.62
N LEU A 378 -4.97 -22.48 -10.92
CA LEU A 378 -5.10 -23.61 -10.00
C LEU A 378 -3.73 -24.20 -9.64
N CYS A 379 -2.88 -24.44 -10.65
CA CYS A 379 -1.53 -24.95 -10.42
C CYS A 379 -0.71 -24.00 -9.55
N GLY A 380 -0.76 -22.71 -9.80
CA GLY A 380 -0.03 -21.73 -9.00
C GLY A 380 -0.53 -21.62 -7.57
N PHE A 381 -1.86 -21.62 -7.38
CA PHE A 381 -2.47 -21.63 -6.05
C PHE A 381 -2.00 -22.83 -5.23
N PHE A 382 -2.11 -24.05 -5.77
CA PHE A 382 -1.70 -25.27 -5.05
C PHE A 382 -0.18 -25.37 -4.87
N THR A 383 0.61 -24.89 -5.85
CA THR A 383 2.06 -24.85 -5.71
C THR A 383 2.47 -23.96 -4.55
N VAL A 384 1.89 -22.75 -4.42
CA VAL A 384 2.20 -21.84 -3.31
C VAL A 384 1.65 -22.36 -1.99
N LEU A 385 0.47 -22.99 -1.98
CA LEU A 385 -0.08 -23.65 -0.79
C LEU A 385 0.94 -24.68 -0.22
N ILE A 386 1.62 -25.44 -1.08
CA ILE A 386 2.63 -26.42 -0.66
C ILE A 386 3.95 -25.74 -0.26
N LEU A 387 4.40 -24.73 -1.02
CA LEU A 387 5.74 -24.16 -0.84
C LEU A 387 5.79 -23.03 0.20
N TYR A 388 4.68 -22.40 0.53
CA TYR A 388 4.65 -21.23 1.38
C TYR A 388 4.27 -21.58 2.82
N HIS A 389 5.28 -21.55 3.69
CA HIS A 389 5.14 -21.73 5.15
C HIS A 389 5.63 -20.46 5.86
N GLY A 390 5.08 -19.31 5.51
CA GLY A 390 5.47 -18.03 6.10
C GLY A 390 5.17 -17.97 7.61
N LYS A 391 5.91 -17.14 8.35
CA LYS A 391 5.55 -16.83 9.74
C LYS A 391 4.25 -16.03 9.72
N ARG A 392 3.17 -16.56 10.30
CA ARG A 392 1.95 -15.79 10.55
C ARG A 392 2.33 -14.58 11.40
N GLN A 393 2.14 -13.37 10.88
CA GLN A 393 2.22 -12.19 11.72
C GLN A 393 1.13 -12.31 12.79
N LYS A 394 1.53 -12.39 14.06
CA LYS A 394 0.61 -12.25 15.19
C LYS A 394 0.27 -10.76 15.26
N TYR A 395 -0.92 -10.40 14.83
CA TYR A 395 -1.51 -9.09 15.09
C TYR A 395 -2.14 -9.09 16.49
#